data_7993b5b52e9fd82cd826357e53b311c5
#
_entry.id   7993b5b52e9fd82cd826357e53b311c5
#
_cell.length_a   1.000
_cell.length_b   1.000
_cell.length_c   1.000
_cell.angle_alpha   90.00
_cell.angle_beta   90.00
_cell.angle_gamma   90.00
#
_symmetry.space_group_name_H-M   'P 1'
#
loop_
_entity.id
_entity.type
_entity.pdbx_description
1 polymer ?
#
loop_
_entity_poly.entity_id
_entity_poly.type
_entity_poly.pdbx_seq_one_letter_code
_entity_poly.pdbx_strand_id
1 'polypeptide(L)'
;MKALNASGDALTDEELLDLYAAPASVRGGGEDGRPADRPWTRMMFISSVDGAATVDGLSGGLGTPADHRVFSLARRDADVILVGASTVRAEGYDGPLVDSETSAWRTARGLDAHPEVVVVSGGLHLSVSDPFFVRAPRRPLVLTSAAALREHADHAAALAEAADVLAAGETDVDPRVALALLAARGHRVVHGEGGPTLFGAVAAAGCLDELQLSLSPVLAGGDGPRILAAGQALGLDLRLVHVLHEDSMLLVRYVAGGSADTLDAGSVLDARPAGEQP
;
A
#
# COMPACT_ATOMS: atom_id res chain seq x y z
N MET A 1 18.43 8.80 5.95
CA MET A 1 17.43 9.46 5.07
C MET A 1 17.27 10.90 5.50
N LYS A 2 17.12 11.82 4.59
CA LYS A 2 16.98 13.26 4.89
C LYS A 2 15.76 13.82 4.18
N ALA A 3 15.08 14.78 4.81
CA ALA A 3 14.07 15.59 4.12
C ALA A 3 14.77 16.59 3.18
N LEU A 4 14.20 16.82 1.99
CA LEU A 4 14.86 17.59 0.93
C LEU A 4 15.08 19.07 1.32
N ASN A 5 14.27 19.59 2.24
CA ASN A 5 14.29 20.98 2.70
C ASN A 5 14.82 21.15 4.14
N ALA A 6 15.33 20.09 4.78
CA ALA A 6 15.86 20.18 6.13
C ALA A 6 17.38 20.08 6.13
N SER A 7 18.03 21.07 6.75
CA SER A 7 19.42 20.99 7.17
C SER A 7 19.49 20.21 8.47
N GLY A 8 19.34 18.87 8.42
CA GLY A 8 19.25 18.06 9.62
C GLY A 8 19.98 16.73 9.53
N ASP A 9 20.06 16.05 10.67
CA ASP A 9 20.57 14.69 10.77
C ASP A 9 19.69 13.69 10.03
N ALA A 10 20.19 12.47 9.83
CA ALA A 10 19.41 11.41 9.23
C ALA A 10 18.22 11.02 10.12
N LEU A 11 17.04 10.87 9.53
CA LEU A 11 15.81 10.50 10.24
C LEU A 11 15.92 9.08 10.85
N THR A 12 15.47 8.97 12.08
CA THR A 12 15.29 7.70 12.78
C THR A 12 14.08 6.94 12.24
N ASP A 13 13.92 5.66 12.60
CA ASP A 13 12.74 4.87 12.21
C ASP A 13 11.45 5.41 12.85
N GLU A 14 11.53 5.95 14.07
CA GLU A 14 10.37 6.53 14.75
C GLU A 14 9.90 7.81 14.03
N GLU A 15 10.80 8.70 13.68
CA GLU A 15 10.48 9.90 12.89
C GLU A 15 9.94 9.55 11.50
N LEU A 16 10.46 8.49 10.86
CA LEU A 16 9.92 8.00 9.59
C LEU A 16 8.50 7.43 9.76
N LEU A 17 8.26 6.65 10.82
CA LEU A 17 6.91 6.14 11.12
C LEU A 17 5.91 7.27 11.30
N ASP A 18 6.27 8.32 12.03
CA ASP A 18 5.42 9.51 12.20
C ASP A 18 5.16 10.22 10.87
N LEU A 19 6.17 10.35 10.02
CA LEU A 19 6.05 10.96 8.68
C LEU A 19 5.16 10.16 7.73
N TYR A 20 5.07 8.84 7.90
CA TYR A 20 4.28 7.94 7.05
C TYR A 20 2.99 7.45 7.74
N ALA A 21 2.73 7.85 8.97
CA ALA A 21 1.53 7.46 9.69
C ALA A 21 0.25 7.93 8.97
N ALA A 22 -0.79 7.10 9.02
CA ALA A 22 -2.11 7.52 8.64
C ALA A 22 -2.58 8.65 9.58
N PRO A 23 -3.47 9.57 9.14
CA PRO A 23 -3.98 10.62 10.01
C PRO A 23 -4.55 10.07 11.32
N ALA A 24 -4.32 10.76 12.43
CA ALA A 24 -4.78 10.32 13.76
C ALA A 24 -6.31 10.11 13.82
N SER A 25 -7.08 10.90 13.04
CA SER A 25 -8.54 10.75 12.87
C SER A 25 -8.96 9.36 12.39
N VAL A 26 -8.12 8.69 11.60
CA VAL A 26 -8.40 7.36 11.02
C VAL A 26 -8.57 6.31 12.12
N ARG A 27 -7.69 6.32 13.14
CA ARG A 27 -7.74 5.38 14.26
C ARG A 27 -8.55 5.90 15.45
N GLY A 28 -8.64 7.22 15.60
CA GLY A 28 -9.32 7.88 16.70
C GLY A 28 -10.85 8.01 16.56
N GLY A 29 -11.42 7.59 15.42
CA GLY A 29 -12.86 7.73 15.16
C GLY A 29 -13.32 9.18 14.98
N GLY A 30 -12.40 10.10 14.67
CA GLY A 30 -12.70 11.49 14.36
C GLY A 30 -13.46 11.63 13.03
N GLU A 31 -14.20 12.75 12.89
CA GLU A 31 -14.86 13.11 11.64
C GLU A 31 -13.81 13.70 10.68
N ASP A 32 -13.27 12.88 9.79
CA ASP A 32 -12.34 13.28 8.74
C ASP A 32 -13.01 13.42 7.36
N GLY A 33 -14.35 13.43 7.35
CA GLY A 33 -15.15 13.56 6.13
C GLY A 33 -15.20 12.33 5.24
N ARG A 34 -14.51 11.24 5.62
CA ARG A 34 -14.57 9.98 4.88
C ARG A 34 -15.79 9.15 5.28
N PRO A 35 -16.32 8.31 4.37
CA PRO A 35 -17.30 7.31 4.74
C PRO A 35 -16.76 6.39 5.85
N ALA A 36 -17.58 6.11 6.87
CA ALA A 36 -17.21 5.26 8.01
C ALA A 36 -16.90 3.81 7.61
N ASP A 37 -17.36 3.38 6.45
CA ASP A 37 -17.16 2.08 5.84
C ASP A 37 -15.94 2.00 4.92
N ARG A 38 -15.05 3.02 4.93
CA ARG A 38 -13.84 3.04 4.12
C ARG A 38 -12.59 3.29 4.96
N PRO A 39 -11.66 2.31 5.02
CA PRO A 39 -10.37 2.50 5.67
C PRO A 39 -9.51 3.49 4.88
N TRP A 40 -8.52 4.10 5.54
CA TRP A 40 -7.46 4.86 4.86
C TRP A 40 -6.68 3.92 3.94
N THR A 41 -6.70 4.22 2.65
CA THR A 41 -6.09 3.38 1.63
C THR A 41 -4.89 4.09 1.01
N ARG A 42 -3.71 3.60 1.34
CA ARG A 42 -2.44 4.05 0.74
C ARG A 42 -1.91 2.98 -0.21
N MET A 43 -1.35 3.43 -1.33
CA MET A 43 -0.66 2.58 -2.30
C MET A 43 0.81 2.94 -2.31
N MET A 44 1.69 1.93 -2.22
CA MET A 44 3.13 2.12 -2.28
C MET A 44 3.70 1.46 -3.53
N PHE A 45 4.52 2.22 -4.23
CA PHE A 45 5.17 1.81 -5.48
C PHE A 45 6.58 2.33 -5.59
N ILE A 46 7.36 1.68 -6.45
CA ILE A 46 8.64 2.15 -6.93
C ILE A 46 8.58 2.30 -8.45
N SER A 47 9.26 3.30 -9.00
CA SER A 47 9.47 3.42 -10.43
C SER A 47 10.87 3.94 -10.74
N SER A 48 11.34 3.65 -11.96
CA SER A 48 12.50 4.32 -12.53
C SER A 48 12.20 5.80 -12.79
N VAL A 49 13.24 6.61 -13.04
CA VAL A 49 13.09 8.05 -13.38
C VAL A 49 12.28 8.24 -14.67
N ASP A 50 12.36 7.32 -15.61
CA ASP A 50 11.60 7.33 -16.86
C ASP A 50 10.24 6.63 -16.77
N GLY A 51 9.81 6.20 -15.56
CA GLY A 51 8.45 5.79 -15.25
C GLY A 51 8.15 4.31 -15.38
N ALA A 52 9.13 3.44 -15.55
CA ALA A 52 8.94 1.99 -15.53
C ALA A 52 8.79 1.48 -14.09
N ALA A 53 7.80 0.63 -13.85
CA ALA A 53 7.56 -0.02 -12.55
C ALA A 53 8.41 -1.27 -12.32
N THR A 54 9.07 -1.77 -13.36
CA THR A 54 9.90 -2.99 -13.31
C THR A 54 11.11 -2.87 -14.20
N VAL A 55 12.17 -3.60 -13.85
CA VAL A 55 13.30 -3.94 -14.74
C VAL A 55 13.33 -5.46 -14.82
N ASP A 56 13.43 -6.01 -16.03
CA ASP A 56 13.36 -7.45 -16.28
C ASP A 56 12.12 -8.15 -15.66
N GLY A 57 11.00 -7.41 -15.59
CA GLY A 57 9.71 -7.91 -15.10
C GLY A 57 9.55 -7.89 -13.58
N LEU A 58 10.54 -7.45 -12.81
CA LEU A 58 10.52 -7.37 -11.34
C LEU A 58 10.73 -5.93 -10.84
N SER A 59 10.05 -5.57 -9.77
CA SER A 59 10.24 -4.27 -9.10
C SER A 59 11.52 -4.23 -8.26
N GLY A 60 11.98 -5.38 -7.77
CA GLY A 60 13.15 -5.49 -6.91
C GLY A 60 14.44 -4.95 -7.52
N GLY A 61 14.57 -4.94 -8.86
CA GLY A 61 15.72 -4.33 -9.55
C GLY A 61 15.82 -2.81 -9.42
N LEU A 62 14.76 -2.14 -8.97
CA LEU A 62 14.71 -0.69 -8.74
C LEU A 62 14.98 -0.32 -7.27
N GLY A 63 14.82 -1.28 -6.34
CA GLY A 63 14.91 -1.05 -4.91
C GLY A 63 16.31 -0.69 -4.42
N THR A 64 16.37 0.09 -3.34
CA THR A 64 17.59 0.40 -2.58
C THR A 64 17.34 0.09 -1.10
N PRO A 65 18.39 0.06 -0.25
CA PRO A 65 18.19 -0.07 1.20
C PRO A 65 17.24 1.00 1.78
N ALA A 66 17.25 2.22 1.24
CA ALA A 66 16.35 3.29 1.67
C ALA A 66 14.88 2.98 1.36
N ASP A 67 14.60 2.49 0.15
CA ASP A 67 13.27 2.05 -0.25
C ASP A 67 12.78 0.88 0.62
N HIS A 68 13.59 -0.17 0.77
CA HIS A 68 13.26 -1.32 1.59
C HIS A 68 13.00 -0.95 3.05
N ARG A 69 13.72 0.04 3.60
CA ARG A 69 13.50 0.55 4.95
C ARG A 69 12.12 1.18 5.09
N VAL A 70 11.74 2.09 4.19
CA VAL A 70 10.42 2.74 4.21
C VAL A 70 9.31 1.74 3.95
N PHE A 71 9.51 0.81 3.02
CA PHE A 71 8.56 -0.27 2.73
C PHE A 71 8.27 -1.13 3.97
N SER A 72 9.31 -1.53 4.71
CA SER A 72 9.17 -2.29 5.95
C SER A 72 8.44 -1.49 7.03
N LEU A 73 8.76 -0.19 7.18
CA LEU A 73 8.11 0.70 8.14
C LEU A 73 6.63 0.94 7.79
N ALA A 74 6.30 1.05 6.50
CA ALA A 74 4.93 1.21 6.05
C ALA A 74 4.05 -0.01 6.39
N ARG A 75 4.60 -1.24 6.38
CA ARG A 75 3.93 -2.45 6.85
C ARG A 75 3.66 -2.46 8.36
N ARG A 76 4.51 -1.77 9.14
CA ARG A 76 4.48 -1.77 10.60
C ARG A 76 3.18 -1.20 11.16
N ASP A 77 2.61 -0.19 10.55
CA ASP A 77 1.39 0.50 10.98
C ASP A 77 0.11 0.04 10.22
N ALA A 78 0.20 -0.81 9.22
CA ALA A 78 -0.93 -1.27 8.45
C ALA A 78 -1.78 -2.32 9.19
N ASP A 79 -3.10 -2.26 9.07
CA ASP A 79 -3.99 -3.36 9.51
C ASP A 79 -4.05 -4.44 8.44
N VAL A 80 -3.99 -4.01 7.17
CA VAL A 80 -4.09 -4.86 5.98
C VAL A 80 -2.94 -4.58 5.02
N ILE A 81 -2.36 -5.64 4.49
CA ILE A 81 -1.52 -5.60 3.29
C ILE A 81 -2.36 -6.11 2.11
N LEU A 82 -2.66 -5.20 1.17
CA LEU A 82 -3.49 -5.48 0.00
C LEU A 82 -2.61 -5.66 -1.24
N VAL A 83 -2.72 -6.80 -1.91
CA VAL A 83 -1.85 -7.14 -3.04
C VAL A 83 -2.61 -7.91 -4.12
N GLY A 84 -2.26 -7.71 -5.38
CA GLY A 84 -2.80 -8.47 -6.50
C GLY A 84 -2.16 -9.86 -6.63
N ALA A 85 -2.93 -10.86 -7.02
CA ALA A 85 -2.45 -12.25 -7.17
C ALA A 85 -1.26 -12.40 -8.12
N SER A 86 -1.16 -11.56 -9.17
CA SER A 86 0.00 -11.55 -10.06
C SER A 86 1.27 -11.10 -9.37
N THR A 87 1.17 -10.09 -8.50
CA THR A 87 2.29 -9.57 -7.71
C THR A 87 2.76 -10.60 -6.67
N VAL A 88 1.82 -11.27 -5.98
CA VAL A 88 2.14 -12.36 -5.04
C VAL A 88 3.01 -13.43 -5.72
N ARG A 89 2.64 -13.83 -6.96
CA ARG A 89 3.40 -14.84 -7.70
C ARG A 89 4.74 -14.34 -8.24
N ALA A 90 4.82 -13.07 -8.65
CA ALA A 90 6.03 -12.52 -9.27
C ALA A 90 7.10 -12.14 -8.24
N GLU A 91 6.70 -11.54 -7.12
CA GLU A 91 7.62 -10.93 -6.14
C GLU A 91 7.92 -11.84 -4.93
N GLY A 92 7.40 -13.08 -4.91
CA GLY A 92 7.77 -14.08 -3.91
C GLY A 92 7.25 -13.80 -2.50
N TYR A 93 5.97 -13.45 -2.37
CA TYR A 93 5.31 -13.33 -1.05
C TYR A 93 5.24 -14.72 -0.40
N ASP A 94 6.15 -14.98 0.56
CA ASP A 94 6.21 -16.25 1.26
C ASP A 94 6.43 -16.06 2.78
N GLY A 95 5.43 -16.37 3.60
CA GLY A 95 5.53 -16.31 5.06
C GLY A 95 5.25 -14.94 5.67
N PRO A 96 5.80 -14.64 6.87
CA PRO A 96 5.56 -13.38 7.57
C PRO A 96 6.10 -12.18 6.79
N LEU A 97 5.27 -11.16 6.61
CA LEU A 97 5.66 -9.92 5.93
C LEU A 97 6.22 -8.85 6.89
N VAL A 98 6.22 -9.14 8.18
CA VAL A 98 6.83 -8.33 9.23
C VAL A 98 7.67 -9.24 10.13
N ASP A 99 8.79 -8.71 10.62
CA ASP A 99 9.71 -9.41 11.52
C ASP A 99 9.20 -9.44 12.98
N SER A 100 9.95 -10.09 13.86
CA SER A 100 9.59 -10.22 15.27
C SER A 100 9.62 -8.89 16.03
N GLU A 101 10.50 -7.96 15.68
CA GLU A 101 10.57 -6.64 16.28
C GLU A 101 9.32 -5.82 15.93
N THR A 102 8.96 -5.81 14.64
CA THR A 102 7.72 -5.19 14.15
C THR A 102 6.49 -5.81 14.78
N SER A 103 6.44 -7.14 14.91
CA SER A 103 5.34 -7.86 15.55
C SER A 103 5.18 -7.43 17.02
N ALA A 104 6.27 -7.31 17.77
CA ALA A 104 6.26 -6.82 19.15
C ALA A 104 5.84 -5.34 19.24
N TRP A 105 6.33 -4.49 18.35
CA TRP A 105 5.95 -3.08 18.25
C TRP A 105 4.45 -2.91 17.99
N ARG A 106 3.88 -3.74 17.12
CA ARG A 106 2.44 -3.75 16.78
C ARG A 106 1.59 -4.14 17.97
N THR A 107 1.92 -5.24 18.63
CA THR A 107 1.16 -5.73 19.78
C THR A 107 1.20 -4.76 20.98
N ALA A 108 2.32 -4.08 21.18
CA ALA A 108 2.44 -3.02 22.20
C ALA A 108 1.51 -1.82 21.93
N ARG A 109 1.01 -1.66 20.70
CA ARG A 109 0.07 -0.60 20.27
C ARG A 109 -1.36 -1.09 20.07
N GLY A 110 -1.67 -2.31 20.47
CA GLY A 110 -3.01 -2.91 20.37
C GLY A 110 -3.36 -3.35 18.94
N LEU A 111 -2.38 -3.47 18.04
CA LEU A 111 -2.56 -4.06 16.72
C LEU A 111 -2.32 -5.57 16.77
N ASP A 112 -2.90 -6.31 15.82
CA ASP A 112 -2.53 -7.71 15.61
C ASP A 112 -1.03 -7.84 15.34
N ALA A 113 -0.41 -8.91 15.82
CA ALA A 113 1.02 -9.17 15.66
C ALA A 113 1.47 -9.11 14.18
N HIS A 114 0.62 -9.59 13.29
CA HIS A 114 0.81 -9.51 11.83
C HIS A 114 -0.39 -8.83 11.17
N PRO A 115 -0.17 -7.96 10.16
CA PRO A 115 -1.28 -7.44 9.35
C PRO A 115 -2.02 -8.59 8.65
N GLU A 116 -3.31 -8.43 8.38
CA GLU A 116 -4.03 -9.36 7.52
C GLU A 116 -3.55 -9.19 6.07
N VAL A 117 -3.15 -10.28 5.43
CA VAL A 117 -2.78 -10.21 4.01
C VAL A 117 -4.02 -10.51 3.17
N VAL A 118 -4.33 -9.59 2.27
CA VAL A 118 -5.50 -9.63 1.40
C VAL A 118 -5.06 -9.68 -0.05
N VAL A 119 -5.36 -10.80 -0.70
CA VAL A 119 -5.02 -11.01 -2.11
C VAL A 119 -6.24 -10.75 -2.98
N VAL A 120 -6.11 -9.85 -3.94
CA VAL A 120 -7.13 -9.60 -4.96
C VAL A 120 -6.86 -10.47 -6.18
N SER A 121 -7.81 -11.36 -6.50
CA SER A 121 -7.71 -12.30 -7.62
C SER A 121 -9.02 -12.42 -8.38
N GLY A 122 -9.18 -11.68 -9.48
CA GLY A 122 -10.40 -11.71 -10.29
C GLY A 122 -10.76 -13.11 -10.82
N GLY A 123 -9.76 -13.90 -11.23
CA GLY A 123 -9.96 -15.26 -11.80
C GLY A 123 -9.53 -16.40 -10.87
N LEU A 124 -9.28 -16.15 -9.59
CA LEU A 124 -8.84 -17.17 -8.61
C LEU A 124 -7.58 -17.96 -9.02
N HIS A 125 -6.69 -17.38 -9.82
CA HIS A 125 -5.45 -18.03 -10.26
C HIS A 125 -4.41 -18.08 -9.15
N LEU A 126 -4.71 -18.81 -8.09
CA LEU A 126 -3.91 -19.04 -6.88
C LEU A 126 -3.89 -20.55 -6.59
N SER A 127 -2.81 -21.06 -6.01
CA SER A 127 -2.74 -22.45 -5.57
C SER A 127 -2.66 -22.52 -4.05
N VAL A 128 -3.41 -23.43 -3.44
CA VAL A 128 -3.35 -23.70 -1.99
C VAL A 128 -1.95 -24.13 -1.53
N SER A 129 -1.13 -24.66 -2.45
CA SER A 129 0.26 -25.05 -2.18
C SER A 129 1.26 -23.90 -2.32
N ASP A 130 0.82 -22.71 -2.74
CA ASP A 130 1.72 -21.55 -2.81
C ASP A 130 2.29 -21.26 -1.43
N PRO A 131 3.59 -20.98 -1.30
CA PRO A 131 4.25 -20.67 -0.03
C PRO A 131 3.52 -19.57 0.75
N PHE A 132 2.90 -18.64 0.04
CA PHE A 132 2.05 -17.59 0.59
C PHE A 132 0.98 -18.13 1.54
N PHE A 133 0.24 -19.21 1.17
CA PHE A 133 -0.78 -19.81 2.03
C PHE A 133 -0.19 -20.70 3.11
N VAL A 134 0.80 -21.53 2.72
CA VAL A 134 1.40 -22.55 3.60
C VAL A 134 2.14 -21.92 4.79
N ARG A 135 2.76 -20.76 4.59
CA ARG A 135 3.61 -20.09 5.60
C ARG A 135 2.98 -18.83 6.20
N ALA A 136 1.72 -18.53 5.86
CA ALA A 136 1.05 -17.36 6.39
C ALA A 136 0.95 -17.43 7.93
N PRO A 137 1.40 -16.40 8.67
CA PRO A 137 1.31 -16.38 10.13
C PRO A 137 -0.12 -16.18 10.62
N ARG A 138 -0.99 -15.72 9.75
CA ARG A 138 -2.43 -15.51 9.95
C ARG A 138 -3.15 -15.98 8.69
N ARG A 139 -4.37 -16.53 8.84
CA ARG A 139 -5.22 -16.94 7.72
C ARG A 139 -5.43 -15.77 6.76
N PRO A 140 -5.03 -15.85 5.47
CA PRO A 140 -5.18 -14.78 4.51
C PRO A 140 -6.65 -14.63 4.07
N LEU A 141 -6.96 -13.45 3.51
CA LEU A 141 -8.22 -13.20 2.81
C LEU A 141 -7.97 -13.14 1.29
N VAL A 142 -8.80 -13.83 0.52
CA VAL A 142 -8.84 -13.74 -0.94
C VAL A 142 -10.12 -13.02 -1.35
N LEU A 143 -9.98 -11.88 -2.02
CA LEU A 143 -11.09 -11.13 -2.60
C LEU A 143 -11.19 -11.43 -4.09
N THR A 144 -12.38 -11.85 -4.53
CA THR A 144 -12.65 -12.22 -5.91
C THR A 144 -14.03 -11.71 -6.34
N SER A 145 -14.51 -12.09 -7.54
CA SER A 145 -15.88 -11.79 -7.98
C SER A 145 -16.84 -12.96 -7.69
N ALA A 146 -18.13 -12.64 -7.59
CA ALA A 146 -19.17 -13.66 -7.48
C ALA A 146 -19.22 -14.56 -8.72
N ALA A 147 -18.93 -14.00 -9.89
CA ALA A 147 -18.82 -14.75 -11.14
C ALA A 147 -17.71 -15.80 -11.07
N ALA A 148 -16.51 -15.41 -10.62
CA ALA A 148 -15.38 -16.33 -10.47
C ALA A 148 -15.64 -17.43 -9.45
N LEU A 149 -16.33 -17.13 -8.35
CA LEU A 149 -16.75 -18.14 -7.36
C LEU A 149 -17.70 -19.18 -7.97
N ARG A 150 -18.60 -18.79 -8.85
CA ARG A 150 -19.50 -19.72 -9.54
C ARG A 150 -18.78 -20.54 -10.60
N GLU A 151 -17.93 -19.88 -11.41
CA GLU A 151 -17.21 -20.50 -12.52
C GLU A 151 -16.15 -21.51 -12.02
N HIS A 152 -15.50 -21.20 -10.89
CA HIS A 152 -14.43 -22.00 -10.31
C HIS A 152 -14.78 -22.55 -8.92
N ALA A 153 -16.02 -23.02 -8.72
CA ALA A 153 -16.55 -23.41 -7.41
C ALA A 153 -15.69 -24.44 -6.66
N ASP A 154 -15.23 -25.48 -7.35
CA ASP A 154 -14.37 -26.52 -6.74
C ASP A 154 -13.03 -25.95 -6.31
N HIS A 155 -12.45 -25.05 -7.12
CA HIS A 155 -11.20 -24.40 -6.81
C HIS A 155 -11.36 -23.38 -5.66
N ALA A 156 -12.46 -22.65 -5.64
CA ALA A 156 -12.80 -21.75 -4.53
C ALA A 156 -12.96 -22.53 -3.21
N ALA A 157 -13.59 -23.70 -3.25
CA ALA A 157 -13.71 -24.58 -2.10
C ALA A 157 -12.34 -25.07 -1.61
N ALA A 158 -11.44 -25.46 -2.51
CA ALA A 158 -10.09 -25.84 -2.15
C ALA A 158 -9.30 -24.67 -1.53
N LEU A 159 -9.40 -23.45 -2.09
CA LEU A 159 -8.77 -22.25 -1.51
C LEU A 159 -9.36 -21.93 -0.12
N ALA A 160 -10.63 -22.19 0.11
CA ALA A 160 -11.30 -21.97 1.39
C ALA A 160 -10.77 -22.86 2.52
N GLU A 161 -10.00 -23.90 2.22
CA GLU A 161 -9.27 -24.69 3.23
C GLU A 161 -8.12 -23.85 3.87
N ALA A 162 -7.44 -23.00 3.06
CA ALA A 162 -6.24 -22.25 3.45
C ALA A 162 -6.48 -20.75 3.69
N ALA A 163 -7.57 -20.17 3.16
CA ALA A 163 -7.86 -18.74 3.22
C ALA A 163 -9.36 -18.49 3.46
N ASP A 164 -9.73 -17.29 3.90
CA ASP A 164 -11.09 -16.81 3.72
C ASP A 164 -11.26 -16.39 2.26
N VAL A 165 -12.33 -16.79 1.59
CA VAL A 165 -12.59 -16.44 0.19
C VAL A 165 -13.92 -15.73 0.09
N LEU A 166 -13.90 -14.43 -0.30
CA LEU A 166 -15.09 -13.59 -0.34
C LEU A 166 -15.28 -12.94 -1.71
N ALA A 167 -16.55 -12.82 -2.13
CA ALA A 167 -16.90 -12.00 -3.28
C ALA A 167 -16.88 -10.51 -2.89
N ALA A 168 -16.19 -9.71 -3.68
CA ALA A 168 -16.13 -8.26 -3.55
C ALA A 168 -16.57 -7.58 -4.87
N GLY A 169 -17.68 -8.03 -5.46
CA GLY A 169 -18.28 -7.56 -6.69
C GLY A 169 -18.90 -8.69 -7.49
N GLU A 170 -19.69 -8.37 -8.51
CA GLU A 170 -20.43 -9.38 -9.28
C GLU A 170 -19.57 -10.00 -10.37
N THR A 171 -19.06 -9.21 -11.31
CA THR A 171 -18.22 -9.68 -12.45
C THR A 171 -16.74 -9.50 -12.23
N ASP A 172 -16.39 -8.41 -11.55
CA ASP A 172 -15.02 -8.02 -11.21
C ASP A 172 -14.95 -7.68 -9.72
N VAL A 173 -13.74 -7.54 -9.18
CA VAL A 173 -13.56 -7.03 -7.82
C VAL A 173 -13.77 -5.51 -7.84
N ASP A 174 -14.82 -5.04 -7.15
CA ASP A 174 -15.07 -3.62 -6.92
C ASP A 174 -14.27 -3.16 -5.69
N PRO A 175 -13.34 -2.20 -5.85
CA PRO A 175 -12.55 -1.69 -4.72
C PRO A 175 -13.40 -1.08 -3.59
N ARG A 176 -14.57 -0.50 -3.89
CA ARG A 176 -15.48 0.04 -2.86
C ARG A 176 -16.04 -1.06 -1.99
N VAL A 177 -16.50 -2.15 -2.62
CA VAL A 177 -17.02 -3.32 -1.90
C VAL A 177 -15.89 -4.00 -1.12
N ALA A 178 -14.71 -4.15 -1.73
CA ALA A 178 -13.54 -4.71 -1.07
C ALA A 178 -13.17 -3.93 0.20
N LEU A 179 -13.08 -2.61 0.13
CA LEU A 179 -12.73 -1.77 1.28
C LEU A 179 -13.84 -1.75 2.34
N ALA A 180 -15.11 -1.78 1.95
CA ALA A 180 -16.23 -1.90 2.90
C ALA A 180 -16.18 -3.23 3.68
N LEU A 181 -15.84 -4.34 3.01
CA LEU A 181 -15.62 -5.64 3.66
C LEU A 181 -14.47 -5.56 4.68
N LEU A 182 -13.37 -4.88 4.34
CA LEU A 182 -12.24 -4.69 5.25
C LEU A 182 -12.61 -3.79 6.44
N ALA A 183 -13.36 -2.71 6.21
CA ALA A 183 -13.87 -1.86 7.29
C ALA A 183 -14.81 -2.62 8.24
N ALA A 184 -15.69 -3.47 7.70
CA ALA A 184 -16.58 -4.33 8.49
C ALA A 184 -15.82 -5.37 9.35
N ARG A 185 -14.60 -5.75 8.94
CA ARG A 185 -13.68 -6.58 9.73
C ARG A 185 -12.90 -5.78 10.78
N GLY A 186 -13.13 -4.47 10.89
CA GLY A 186 -12.50 -3.57 11.86
C GLY A 186 -11.20 -2.91 11.39
N HIS A 187 -10.78 -3.14 10.14
CA HIS A 187 -9.56 -2.56 9.61
C HIS A 187 -9.72 -1.07 9.30
N ARG A 188 -8.71 -0.28 9.62
CA ARG A 188 -8.69 1.17 9.46
C ARG A 188 -7.63 1.65 8.47
N VAL A 189 -6.51 0.94 8.34
CA VAL A 189 -5.39 1.30 7.46
C VAL A 189 -5.07 0.14 6.52
N VAL A 190 -5.27 0.38 5.23
CA VAL A 190 -4.93 -0.54 4.14
C VAL A 190 -3.66 -0.05 3.45
N HIS A 191 -2.63 -0.89 3.43
CA HIS A 191 -1.39 -0.68 2.72
C HIS A 191 -1.36 -1.55 1.46
N GLY A 192 -1.50 -0.93 0.30
CA GLY A 192 -1.50 -1.60 -0.99
C GLY A 192 -0.09 -1.68 -1.57
N GLU A 193 0.33 -2.90 -1.90
CA GLU A 193 1.67 -3.19 -2.45
C GLU A 193 1.62 -3.57 -3.95
N GLY A 194 0.53 -3.22 -4.61
CA GLY A 194 0.39 -3.39 -6.04
C GLY A 194 -0.38 -4.66 -6.43
N GLY A 195 -0.39 -5.13 -7.70
CA GLY A 195 0.23 -4.53 -8.89
C GLY A 195 -0.52 -3.36 -9.55
N PRO A 196 0.01 -2.94 -10.68
CA PRO A 196 -0.49 -1.78 -11.42
C PRO A 196 -1.99 -1.81 -11.74
N THR A 197 -2.55 -2.98 -12.03
CA THR A 197 -3.99 -3.16 -12.31
C THR A 197 -4.83 -2.90 -11.06
N LEU A 198 -4.41 -3.43 -9.90
CA LEU A 198 -5.09 -3.18 -8.62
C LEU A 198 -5.02 -1.69 -8.26
N PHE A 199 -3.87 -1.05 -8.45
CA PHE A 199 -3.74 0.39 -8.23
C PHE A 199 -4.65 1.19 -9.16
N GLY A 200 -4.70 0.83 -10.45
CA GLY A 200 -5.61 1.45 -11.41
C GLY A 200 -7.08 1.34 -11.02
N ALA A 201 -7.51 0.17 -10.53
CA ALA A 201 -8.87 -0.05 -10.05
C ALA A 201 -9.20 0.79 -8.80
N VAL A 202 -8.30 0.81 -7.81
CA VAL A 202 -8.45 1.61 -6.57
C VAL A 202 -8.55 3.10 -6.90
N ALA A 203 -7.66 3.60 -7.77
CA ALA A 203 -7.65 5.00 -8.18
C ALA A 203 -8.91 5.39 -8.98
N ALA A 204 -9.32 4.55 -9.95
CA ALA A 204 -10.51 4.77 -10.77
C ALA A 204 -11.80 4.74 -9.94
N ALA A 205 -11.84 3.95 -8.87
CA ALA A 205 -12.94 3.89 -7.94
C ALA A 205 -13.02 5.11 -6.98
N GLY A 206 -12.02 6.02 -6.99
CA GLY A 206 -11.92 7.12 -6.04
C GLY A 206 -11.64 6.64 -4.60
N CYS A 207 -10.94 5.52 -4.49
CA CYS A 207 -10.63 4.86 -3.23
C CYS A 207 -9.19 5.09 -2.74
N LEU A 208 -8.39 5.85 -3.49
CA LEU A 208 -7.04 6.21 -3.11
C LEU A 208 -7.06 7.41 -2.15
N ASP A 209 -6.42 7.29 -0.98
CA ASP A 209 -6.19 8.40 -0.06
C ASP A 209 -4.74 8.89 -0.16
N GLU A 210 -3.79 7.98 -0.36
CA GLU A 210 -2.36 8.28 -0.31
C GLU A 210 -1.56 7.46 -1.32
N LEU A 211 -0.59 8.11 -1.96
CA LEU A 211 0.44 7.45 -2.77
C LEU A 211 1.80 7.68 -2.13
N GLN A 212 2.50 6.59 -1.84
CA GLN A 212 3.91 6.56 -1.47
C GLN A 212 4.70 6.07 -2.68
N LEU A 213 5.60 6.90 -3.20
CA LEU A 213 6.33 6.59 -4.43
C LEU A 213 7.82 6.74 -4.22
N SER A 214 8.55 5.65 -4.44
CA SER A 214 10.00 5.67 -4.55
C SER A 214 10.40 5.89 -6.01
N LEU A 215 11.23 6.93 -6.26
CA LEU A 215 11.80 7.21 -7.56
C LEU A 215 13.25 6.73 -7.57
N SER A 216 13.49 5.60 -8.22
CA SER A 216 14.81 4.99 -8.37
C SER A 216 15.65 5.80 -9.36
N PRO A 217 16.95 6.09 -9.05
CA PRO A 217 17.83 6.84 -9.95
C PRO A 217 18.31 6.00 -11.14
N VAL A 218 17.41 5.28 -11.77
CA VAL A 218 17.66 4.37 -12.90
C VAL A 218 16.84 4.81 -14.11
N LEU A 219 17.44 4.77 -15.29
CA LEU A 219 16.74 4.81 -16.57
C LEU A 219 16.55 3.39 -17.04
N ALA A 220 15.31 2.90 -17.02
CA ALA A 220 14.98 1.53 -17.41
C ALA A 220 14.87 1.36 -18.93
N GLY A 221 14.29 2.33 -19.61
CA GLY A 221 13.96 2.22 -21.03
C GLY A 221 12.95 1.11 -21.33
N GLY A 222 12.81 0.76 -22.62
CA GLY A 222 11.92 -0.32 -23.07
C GLY A 222 10.44 -0.04 -22.82
N ASP A 223 9.63 -1.11 -22.86
CA ASP A 223 8.17 -1.08 -22.73
C ASP A 223 7.67 -1.54 -21.35
N GLY A 224 8.46 -1.31 -20.29
CA GLY A 224 8.10 -1.68 -18.92
C GLY A 224 6.76 -1.08 -18.49
N PRO A 225 5.95 -1.80 -17.69
CA PRO A 225 4.66 -1.29 -17.22
C PRO A 225 4.87 -0.02 -16.37
N ARG A 226 3.86 0.85 -16.35
CA ARG A 226 3.80 1.96 -15.40
C ARG A 226 3.26 1.45 -14.06
N ILE A 227 3.48 2.22 -12.99
CA ILE A 227 2.94 1.89 -11.65
C ILE A 227 1.41 1.79 -11.63
N LEU A 228 0.71 2.44 -12.57
CA LEU A 228 -0.74 2.46 -12.65
C LEU A 228 -1.19 2.02 -14.04
N ALA A 229 -1.99 0.95 -14.10
CA ALA A 229 -2.67 0.48 -15.29
C ALA A 229 -4.18 0.72 -15.15
N ALA A 230 -4.71 1.66 -15.93
CA ALA A 230 -6.15 1.95 -16.03
C ALA A 230 -6.58 1.95 -17.49
N GLY A 231 -7.83 1.52 -17.73
CA GLY A 231 -8.40 1.48 -19.08
C GLY A 231 -8.64 2.86 -19.72
N GLN A 232 -8.57 3.92 -18.91
CA GLN A 232 -8.73 5.33 -19.33
C GLN A 232 -7.82 6.24 -18.51
N ALA A 233 -7.59 7.47 -19.01
CA ALA A 233 -6.89 8.50 -18.26
C ALA A 233 -7.73 8.94 -17.05
N LEU A 234 -7.15 8.96 -15.86
CA LEU A 234 -7.86 9.29 -14.62
C LEU A 234 -7.80 10.78 -14.27
N GLY A 235 -6.66 11.45 -14.56
CA GLY A 235 -6.47 12.87 -14.23
C GLY A 235 -6.67 13.18 -12.73
N LEU A 236 -6.23 12.28 -11.85
CA LEU A 236 -6.35 12.43 -10.40
C LEU A 236 -5.29 13.40 -9.87
N ASP A 237 -5.73 14.49 -9.26
CA ASP A 237 -4.83 15.45 -8.62
C ASP A 237 -4.31 14.93 -7.28
N LEU A 238 -3.01 15.09 -7.07
CA LEU A 238 -2.31 14.71 -5.85
C LEU A 238 -1.62 15.92 -5.23
N ARG A 239 -1.72 16.08 -3.91
CA ARG A 239 -0.99 17.09 -3.15
C ARG A 239 0.25 16.47 -2.51
N LEU A 240 1.40 17.08 -2.76
CA LEU A 240 2.67 16.68 -2.14
C LEU A 240 2.63 16.92 -0.62
N VAL A 241 3.02 15.91 0.15
CA VAL A 241 3.18 15.98 1.61
C VAL A 241 4.65 16.20 1.97
N HIS A 242 5.54 15.30 1.52
CA HIS A 242 6.98 15.45 1.71
C HIS A 242 7.78 14.74 0.62
N VAL A 243 9.04 15.10 0.54
CA VAL A 243 10.07 14.41 -0.24
C VAL A 243 11.24 14.10 0.69
N LEU A 244 11.60 12.83 0.78
CA LEU A 244 12.83 12.39 1.43
C LEU A 244 13.83 11.94 0.38
N HIS A 245 15.10 11.92 0.73
CA HIS A 245 16.15 11.39 -0.15
C HIS A 245 17.22 10.62 0.61
N GLU A 246 17.76 9.59 0.00
CA GLU A 246 18.95 8.85 0.44
C GLU A 246 19.56 8.18 -0.79
N ASP A 247 20.87 8.24 -0.95
CA ASP A 247 21.63 7.60 -2.02
C ASP A 247 21.05 7.82 -3.44
N SER A 248 20.67 9.07 -3.75
CA SER A 248 20.02 9.48 -4.99
C SER A 248 18.57 8.96 -5.20
N MET A 249 18.04 8.13 -4.32
CA MET A 249 16.64 7.74 -4.30
C MET A 249 15.79 8.89 -3.77
N LEU A 250 14.67 9.20 -4.43
CA LEU A 250 13.64 10.08 -3.87
C LEU A 250 12.48 9.23 -3.36
N LEU A 251 12.01 9.54 -2.15
CA LEU A 251 10.83 8.91 -1.56
C LEU A 251 9.79 9.99 -1.34
N VAL A 252 8.70 9.89 -2.07
CA VAL A 252 7.71 10.96 -2.19
C VAL A 252 6.39 10.48 -1.63
N ARG A 253 5.77 11.30 -0.79
CA ARG A 253 4.42 11.06 -0.26
C ARG A 253 3.45 12.08 -0.81
N TYR A 254 2.38 11.58 -1.41
CA TYR A 254 1.25 12.36 -1.89
C TYR A 254 -0.06 11.94 -1.22
N VAL A 255 -1.01 12.86 -1.12
CA VAL A 255 -2.39 12.56 -0.75
C VAL A 255 -3.33 12.96 -1.89
N ALA A 256 -4.38 12.19 -2.10
CA ALA A 256 -5.41 12.48 -3.09
C ALA A 256 -6.21 13.74 -2.67
N GLY A 257 -6.66 14.53 -3.66
CA GLY A 257 -7.28 15.82 -3.43
C GLY A 257 -8.45 15.81 -2.43
N GLY A 258 -9.30 14.76 -2.47
CA GLY A 258 -10.42 14.59 -1.52
C GLY A 258 -9.99 14.21 -0.11
N SER A 259 -8.75 13.76 0.11
CA SER A 259 -8.19 13.36 1.41
C SER A 259 -7.23 14.42 1.98
N ALA A 260 -7.05 15.54 1.27
CA ALA A 260 -6.05 16.56 1.60
C ALA A 260 -6.37 17.31 2.91
N ASP A 261 -7.63 17.47 3.24
CA ASP A 261 -8.08 18.23 4.42
C ASP A 261 -7.84 17.47 5.74
N THR A 262 -7.57 16.16 5.66
CA THR A 262 -7.36 15.31 6.84
C THR A 262 -5.91 15.32 7.36
N LEU A 263 -4.97 15.82 6.56
CA LEU A 263 -3.58 16.00 6.97
C LEU A 263 -3.35 17.46 7.34
N ASP A 264 -3.15 17.73 8.63
CA ASP A 264 -2.83 19.06 9.11
C ASP A 264 -1.59 19.61 8.39
N ALA A 265 -1.71 20.83 7.85
CA ALA A 265 -0.66 21.48 7.05
C ALA A 265 0.59 21.88 7.85
N GLY A 266 0.67 21.46 9.13
CA GLY A 266 1.73 21.80 10.08
C GLY A 266 3.02 20.99 9.98
N SER A 267 3.08 19.96 9.16
CA SER A 267 4.25 19.10 9.12
C SER A 267 5.23 19.44 7.98
N VAL A 268 6.35 19.96 8.34
CA VAL A 268 7.69 19.86 7.69
C VAL A 268 8.02 20.76 6.49
N LEU A 269 7.08 21.32 5.74
CA LEU A 269 7.45 22.24 4.66
C LEU A 269 7.65 23.69 5.09
N ASP A 270 7.23 24.11 6.30
CA ASP A 270 7.30 25.49 6.81
C ASP A 270 8.31 25.72 7.95
N ALA A 271 9.33 24.89 8.08
CA ALA A 271 10.49 25.26 8.89
C ALA A 271 11.27 26.39 8.17
N ARG A 272 10.71 27.58 8.13
CA ARG A 272 11.50 28.80 7.90
C ARG A 272 12.49 28.92 9.06
N PRO A 273 13.79 29.16 8.79
CA PRO A 273 14.71 29.48 9.86
C PRO A 273 14.20 30.71 10.60
N ALA A 274 13.98 30.59 11.90
CA ALA A 274 13.71 31.71 12.78
C ALA A 274 14.94 32.62 12.78
N GLY A 275 14.84 33.78 12.12
CA GLY A 275 15.84 34.81 12.21
C GLY A 275 16.28 35.41 10.89
N GLU A 276 15.42 36.21 10.27
CA GLU A 276 15.82 37.43 9.56
C GLU A 276 14.56 38.31 9.51
N GLN A 277 14.52 39.28 10.41
CA GLN A 277 13.64 40.44 10.31
C GLN A 277 14.40 41.53 9.51
N PRO A 278 13.68 42.33 8.70
CA PRO A 278 14.24 43.39 7.86
C PRO A 278 14.91 44.52 8.62
#